data_7f37863cd6e4949c0ddbec6adb85d544
#
_entry.id   7f37863cd6e4949c0ddbec6adb85d544
#
_cell.length_a   1.000
_cell.length_b   1.000
_cell.length_c   1.000
_cell.angle_alpha   90.00
_cell.angle_beta   90.00
_cell.angle_gamma   90.00
#
_symmetry.space_group_name_H-M   'P 1'
#
loop_
_entity.id
_entity.type
_entity.pdbx_description
1 polymer ?
#
loop_
_entity_poly.entity_id
_entity_poly.type
_entity_poly.pdbx_seq_one_letter_code
_entity_poly.pdbx_strand_id
1 'polypeptide(L)'
;MKVYITYGTADFLKTIVEKHPSEHILLMQGQENAILIHETSGETVFQAPHAYEVIDQAGEMKHPGFAVLNNIAVTQEGRPLFENRFKNRAGKVENEPGFEAIRVLRPLDSDTYVILTLWETERAFQDWQQSASYKEAHKKRGTSAGIDTTSIFSRPSYVTTFFAVE
;
A
#
# COMPACT_ATOMS: atom_id res chain seq x y z
N MET A 1 4.32 14.50 1.09
CA MET A 1 5.00 13.27 0.63
C MET A 1 4.10 12.52 -0.31
N LYS A 2 4.61 12.12 -1.43
CA LYS A 2 3.85 11.39 -2.44
C LYS A 2 4.50 10.03 -2.72
N VAL A 3 3.67 9.10 -3.18
CA VAL A 3 4.14 7.80 -3.66
C VAL A 3 3.66 7.65 -5.09
N TYR A 4 4.58 7.24 -5.96
CA TYR A 4 4.29 6.96 -7.36
C TYR A 4 4.50 5.48 -7.62
N ILE A 5 3.58 4.86 -8.34
CA ILE A 5 3.61 3.43 -8.63
C ILE A 5 3.50 3.21 -10.13
N THR A 6 4.35 2.36 -10.68
CA THR A 6 4.22 1.93 -12.06
C THR A 6 4.47 0.42 -12.17
N TYR A 7 3.95 -0.18 -13.22
CA TYR A 7 3.98 -1.63 -13.43
C TYR A 7 4.64 -1.96 -14.76
N GLY A 8 5.18 -3.16 -14.87
CA GLY A 8 5.79 -3.64 -16.11
C GLY A 8 6.51 -4.95 -15.87
N THR A 9 7.40 -5.31 -16.80
CA THR A 9 8.28 -6.45 -16.60
C THR A 9 9.43 -6.05 -15.70
N ALA A 10 9.96 -7.01 -14.93
CA ALA A 10 11.09 -6.73 -14.04
C ALA A 10 12.29 -6.20 -14.82
N ASP A 11 12.57 -6.76 -15.98
CA ASP A 11 13.71 -6.34 -16.80
C ASP A 11 13.59 -4.88 -17.26
N PHE A 12 12.40 -4.50 -17.72
CA PHE A 12 12.17 -3.12 -18.15
C PHE A 12 12.25 -2.15 -16.98
N LEU A 13 11.58 -2.50 -15.87
CA LEU A 13 11.55 -1.61 -14.70
C LEU A 13 12.93 -1.45 -14.07
N LYS A 14 13.78 -2.46 -14.16
CA LYS A 14 15.14 -2.38 -13.67
C LYS A 14 15.93 -1.30 -14.41
N THR A 15 15.66 -1.10 -15.70
CA THR A 15 16.33 -0.03 -16.47
C THR A 15 16.01 1.34 -15.91
N ILE A 16 14.79 1.53 -15.40
CA ILE A 16 14.39 2.82 -14.79
C ILE A 16 15.16 3.03 -13.49
N VAL A 17 15.26 2.00 -12.66
CA VAL A 17 16.01 2.09 -11.40
C VAL A 17 17.47 2.44 -11.68
N GLU A 18 18.07 1.81 -12.68
CA GLU A 18 19.49 2.04 -13.03
C GLU A 18 19.75 3.44 -13.57
N LYS A 19 18.76 4.06 -14.19
CA LYS A 19 18.87 5.44 -14.68
C LYS A 19 18.80 6.47 -13.57
N HIS A 20 18.31 6.11 -12.40
CA HIS A 20 18.10 7.03 -11.29
C HIS A 20 18.72 6.50 -10.00
N PRO A 21 20.07 6.33 -9.98
CA PRO A 21 20.73 5.69 -8.83
C PRO A 21 20.67 6.52 -7.55
N SER A 22 20.39 7.80 -7.63
CA SER A 22 20.25 8.66 -6.44
C SER A 22 18.87 8.53 -5.79
N GLU A 23 17.93 7.88 -6.45
CA GLU A 23 16.56 7.71 -5.92
C GLU A 23 16.39 6.33 -5.32
N HIS A 24 15.68 6.28 -4.21
CA HIS A 24 15.33 4.99 -3.58
C HIS A 24 14.01 4.51 -4.18
N ILE A 25 14.10 3.57 -5.10
CA ILE A 25 12.95 3.00 -5.79
C ILE A 25 12.90 1.51 -5.49
N LEU A 26 11.76 1.04 -4.98
CA LEU A 26 11.58 -0.39 -4.72
C LEU A 26 11.13 -1.09 -5.99
N LEU A 27 11.83 -2.15 -6.38
CA LEU A 27 11.44 -3.03 -7.49
C LEU A 27 11.05 -4.37 -6.88
N MET A 28 9.82 -4.81 -7.12
CA MET A 28 9.32 -6.06 -6.58
C MET A 28 8.56 -6.83 -7.66
N GLN A 29 8.49 -8.15 -7.50
CA GLN A 29 7.87 -9.04 -8.49
C GLN A 29 6.55 -9.60 -7.96
N GLY A 30 5.48 -9.40 -8.72
CA GLY A 30 4.18 -10.01 -8.46
C GLY A 30 3.93 -11.20 -9.36
N GLN A 31 2.72 -11.76 -9.25
CA GLN A 31 2.34 -12.94 -10.03
C GLN A 31 2.24 -12.63 -11.53
N GLU A 32 1.68 -11.48 -11.89
CA GLU A 32 1.44 -11.11 -13.28
C GLU A 32 2.48 -10.11 -13.81
N ASN A 33 2.94 -9.21 -12.96
CA ASN A 33 3.86 -8.15 -13.36
C ASN A 33 4.76 -7.76 -12.20
N ALA A 34 5.74 -6.94 -12.49
CA ALA A 34 6.57 -6.31 -11.48
C ALA A 34 6.05 -4.91 -11.19
N ILE A 35 6.49 -4.33 -10.09
CA ILE A 35 6.07 -3.02 -9.61
C ILE A 35 7.30 -2.19 -9.24
N LEU A 36 7.24 -0.88 -9.52
CA LEU A 36 8.14 0.10 -8.93
C LEU A 36 7.35 0.99 -7.98
N ILE A 37 7.90 1.21 -6.80
CA ILE A 37 7.31 2.09 -5.79
C ILE A 37 8.34 3.16 -5.44
N HIS A 38 7.98 4.42 -5.64
CA HIS A 38 8.86 5.57 -5.40
C HIS A 38 8.19 6.56 -4.48
N GLU A 39 8.72 6.70 -3.25
CA GLU A 39 8.25 7.70 -2.29
C GLU A 39 9.17 8.90 -2.36
N THR A 40 8.60 10.08 -2.60
CA THR A 40 9.39 11.30 -2.75
C THR A 40 8.56 12.53 -2.44
N SER A 41 9.22 13.58 -1.96
CA SER A 41 8.60 14.90 -1.83
C SER A 41 8.72 15.71 -3.11
N GLY A 42 9.52 15.23 -4.07
CA GLY A 42 9.78 15.92 -5.33
C GLY A 42 8.92 15.39 -6.46
N GLU A 43 9.41 15.59 -7.68
CA GLU A 43 8.73 15.12 -8.87
C GLU A 43 9.03 13.65 -9.13
N THR A 44 8.11 13.00 -9.85
CA THR A 44 8.32 11.61 -10.22
C THR A 44 9.34 11.48 -11.34
N VAL A 45 10.09 10.36 -11.31
CA VAL A 45 10.98 9.97 -12.42
C VAL A 45 10.26 9.05 -13.41
N PHE A 46 8.99 8.70 -13.13
CA PHE A 46 8.20 7.82 -14.00
C PHE A 46 7.42 8.65 -15.02
N GLN A 47 7.17 8.07 -16.20
CA GLN A 47 6.48 8.79 -17.27
C GLN A 47 4.97 8.84 -17.07
N ALA A 48 4.34 7.73 -16.68
CA ALA A 48 2.90 7.65 -16.55
C ALA A 48 2.52 6.84 -15.31
N PRO A 49 2.87 7.31 -14.11
CA PRO A 49 2.62 6.56 -12.89
C PRO A 49 1.20 6.76 -12.36
N HIS A 50 0.80 5.86 -11.49
CA HIS A 50 -0.30 6.13 -10.57
C HIS A 50 0.25 6.98 -9.43
N ALA A 51 -0.38 8.12 -9.17
CA ALA A 51 0.11 9.08 -8.19
C ALA A 51 -0.78 9.10 -6.95
N TYR A 52 -0.15 9.17 -5.78
CA TYR A 52 -0.84 9.12 -4.49
C TYR A 52 -0.26 10.14 -3.52
N GLU A 53 -1.14 10.66 -2.65
CA GLU A 53 -0.71 11.43 -1.49
C GLU A 53 -0.68 10.50 -0.27
N VAL A 54 0.40 10.55 0.52
CA VAL A 54 0.49 9.77 1.76
C VAL A 54 -0.29 10.49 2.85
N ILE A 55 -1.36 9.86 3.36
CA ILE A 55 -2.22 10.47 4.37
C ILE A 55 -2.06 9.84 5.76
N ASP A 56 -1.40 8.69 5.86
CA ASP A 56 -1.01 8.08 7.12
C ASP A 56 0.21 7.20 6.85
N GLN A 57 1.11 7.13 7.81
CA GLN A 57 2.35 6.36 7.64
C GLN A 57 2.95 5.94 8.96
N ALA A 58 3.71 4.84 8.91
CA ALA A 58 4.60 4.38 9.98
C ALA A 58 5.71 3.55 9.34
N GLY A 59 6.91 3.62 9.92
CA GLY A 59 8.06 2.89 9.42
C GLY A 59 8.67 3.49 8.17
N GLU A 60 9.78 2.91 7.73
CA GLU A 60 10.52 3.38 6.56
C GLU A 60 10.56 2.29 5.49
N MET A 61 10.45 2.71 4.23
CA MET A 61 10.57 1.79 3.09
C MET A 61 12.04 1.56 2.79
N LYS A 62 12.60 0.48 3.34
CA LYS A 62 14.02 0.14 3.17
C LYS A 62 14.20 -0.95 2.11
N HIS A 63 14.29 -2.19 2.56
CA HIS A 63 14.53 -3.34 1.69
C HIS A 63 13.57 -4.47 2.07
N PRO A 64 12.24 -4.28 1.82
CA PRO A 64 11.27 -5.30 2.20
C PRO A 64 11.42 -6.56 1.37
N GLY A 65 11.14 -7.71 1.99
CA GLY A 65 11.06 -8.97 1.26
C GLY A 65 9.69 -9.24 0.67
N PHE A 66 8.65 -8.58 1.21
CA PHE A 66 7.27 -8.83 0.83
C PHE A 66 6.45 -7.55 0.94
N ALA A 67 5.59 -7.30 -0.06
CA ALA A 67 4.70 -6.15 -0.08
C ALA A 67 3.26 -6.58 -0.30
N VAL A 68 2.33 -5.91 0.39
CA VAL A 68 0.90 -6.15 0.24
C VAL A 68 0.24 -4.82 -0.11
N LEU A 69 -0.50 -4.80 -1.21
CA LEU A 69 -1.30 -3.66 -1.64
C LEU A 69 -2.78 -4.03 -1.55
N ASN A 70 -3.49 -3.39 -0.62
CA ASN A 70 -4.94 -3.53 -0.56
C ASN A 70 -5.53 -2.38 -1.37
N ASN A 71 -6.20 -2.71 -2.48
CA ASN A 71 -6.71 -1.76 -3.46
C ASN A 71 -8.20 -1.56 -3.23
N ILE A 72 -8.59 -0.35 -2.86
CA ILE A 72 -9.95 -0.06 -2.39
C ILE A 72 -10.53 1.12 -3.17
N ALA A 73 -11.52 0.82 -4.03
CA ALA A 73 -12.19 1.86 -4.81
C ALA A 73 -13.28 2.52 -3.96
N VAL A 74 -13.18 3.83 -3.77
CA VAL A 74 -14.06 4.60 -2.88
C VAL A 74 -14.78 5.67 -3.69
N THR A 75 -16.08 5.82 -3.47
CA THR A 75 -16.84 6.89 -4.12
C THR A 75 -16.35 8.25 -3.65
N GLN A 76 -16.59 9.29 -4.47
CA GLN A 76 -16.17 10.64 -4.12
C GLN A 76 -16.75 11.07 -2.78
N GLU A 77 -18.03 10.78 -2.55
CA GLU A 77 -18.72 11.14 -1.32
C GLU A 77 -18.21 10.34 -0.12
N GLY A 78 -17.71 9.14 -0.35
CA GLY A 78 -17.23 8.26 0.71
C GLY A 78 -15.82 8.55 1.19
N ARG A 79 -15.06 9.38 0.45
CA ARG A 79 -13.66 9.63 0.78
C ARG A 79 -13.44 10.16 2.20
N PRO A 80 -14.15 11.19 2.67
CA PRO A 80 -13.93 11.68 4.01
C PRO A 80 -14.20 10.62 5.09
N LEU A 81 -15.25 9.82 4.92
CA LEU A 81 -15.58 8.76 5.87
C LEU A 81 -14.51 7.67 5.86
N PHE A 82 -14.06 7.27 4.66
CA PHE A 82 -13.01 6.26 4.54
C PHE A 82 -11.71 6.73 5.20
N GLU A 83 -11.29 7.96 4.91
CA GLU A 83 -10.04 8.49 5.45
C GLU A 83 -10.09 8.68 6.96
N ASN A 84 -11.26 9.04 7.50
CA ASN A 84 -11.42 9.25 8.93
C ASN A 84 -11.12 7.97 9.73
N ARG A 85 -11.30 6.81 9.12
CA ARG A 85 -11.00 5.52 9.73
C ARG A 85 -9.54 5.43 10.21
N PHE A 86 -8.63 6.05 9.48
CA PHE A 86 -7.20 5.93 9.75
C PHE A 86 -6.68 6.91 10.80
N LYS A 87 -7.49 7.87 11.23
CA LYS A 87 -7.11 8.81 12.29
C LYS A 87 -6.94 8.10 13.63
N ASN A 88 -7.75 7.07 13.87
CA ASN A 88 -7.71 6.28 15.11
C ASN A 88 -7.54 4.81 14.77
N ARG A 89 -6.45 4.49 14.09
CA ARG A 89 -6.14 3.14 13.63
C ARG A 89 -5.97 2.19 14.81
N ALA A 90 -6.86 1.17 14.88
CA ALA A 90 -6.78 0.13 15.89
C ALA A 90 -5.83 -0.97 15.43
N GLY A 91 -5.33 -1.80 16.37
CA GLY A 91 -4.50 -2.94 16.02
C GLY A 91 -3.17 -2.53 15.40
N LYS A 92 -2.41 -1.78 16.11
CA LYS A 92 -1.17 -1.13 15.67
C LYS A 92 -0.20 -2.09 14.97
N VAL A 93 -0.35 -2.24 13.67
CA VAL A 93 0.44 -3.14 12.83
C VAL A 93 1.94 -2.84 12.92
N GLU A 94 2.31 -1.60 13.18
CA GLU A 94 3.70 -1.19 13.29
C GLU A 94 4.46 -1.84 14.44
N ASN A 95 3.74 -2.47 15.37
CA ASN A 95 4.37 -3.18 16.49
C ASN A 95 4.56 -4.68 16.22
N GLU A 96 4.15 -5.15 15.04
CA GLU A 96 4.23 -6.57 14.73
C GLU A 96 5.64 -6.98 14.29
N PRO A 97 6.11 -8.18 14.69
CA PRO A 97 7.41 -8.68 14.24
C PRO A 97 7.47 -8.76 12.71
N GLY A 98 8.56 -8.28 12.15
CA GLY A 98 8.77 -8.31 10.72
C GLY A 98 8.07 -7.22 9.93
N PHE A 99 7.30 -6.37 10.60
CA PHE A 99 6.72 -5.20 9.95
C PHE A 99 7.82 -4.20 9.57
N GLU A 100 7.72 -3.63 8.38
CA GLU A 100 8.68 -2.63 7.94
C GLU A 100 8.05 -1.25 7.77
N ALA A 101 6.95 -1.17 7.02
CA ALA A 101 6.31 0.13 6.79
C ALA A 101 4.83 -0.03 6.41
N ILE A 102 4.06 1.02 6.69
CA ILE A 102 2.71 1.17 6.15
C ILE A 102 2.58 2.57 5.54
N ARG A 103 1.87 2.63 4.41
CA ARG A 103 1.49 3.89 3.77
C ARG A 103 0.02 3.79 3.36
N VAL A 104 -0.78 4.74 3.82
CA VAL A 104 -2.16 4.87 3.35
C VAL A 104 -2.14 5.89 2.24
N LEU A 105 -2.50 5.48 1.03
CA LEU A 105 -2.30 6.23 -0.20
C LEU A 105 -3.62 6.72 -0.77
N ARG A 106 -3.80 8.05 -0.79
CA ARG A 106 -4.96 8.69 -1.42
C ARG A 106 -4.67 8.87 -2.91
N PRO A 107 -5.52 8.34 -3.80
CA PRO A 107 -5.27 8.50 -5.23
C PRO A 107 -5.46 9.94 -5.68
N LEU A 108 -4.57 10.40 -6.56
CA LEU A 108 -4.63 11.74 -7.13
C LEU A 108 -5.28 11.74 -8.52
N ASP A 109 -5.31 10.57 -9.18
CA ASP A 109 -5.79 10.45 -10.56
C ASP A 109 -6.76 9.29 -10.78
N SER A 110 -7.33 8.73 -9.70
CA SER A 110 -8.28 7.63 -9.79
C SER A 110 -9.17 7.61 -8.55
N ASP A 111 -10.02 6.58 -8.45
CA ASP A 111 -10.90 6.37 -7.29
C ASP A 111 -10.34 5.33 -6.31
N THR A 112 -9.16 4.77 -6.58
CA THR A 112 -8.67 3.59 -5.86
C THR A 112 -7.57 3.95 -4.88
N TYR A 113 -7.89 3.87 -3.60
CA TYR A 113 -6.92 3.99 -2.52
C TYR A 113 -6.07 2.73 -2.46
N VAL A 114 -4.85 2.87 -1.97
CA VAL A 114 -3.98 1.73 -1.71
C VAL A 114 -3.52 1.78 -0.25
N ILE A 115 -3.73 0.68 0.45
CA ILE A 115 -3.11 0.49 1.77
C ILE A 115 -1.90 -0.40 1.50
N LEU A 116 -0.72 0.21 1.55
CA LEU A 116 0.54 -0.48 1.27
C LEU A 116 1.20 -0.86 2.59
N THR A 117 1.48 -2.17 2.76
CA THR A 117 2.30 -2.63 3.88
C THR A 117 3.50 -3.38 3.37
N LEU A 118 4.63 -3.13 4.00
CA LEU A 118 5.91 -3.76 3.65
C LEU A 118 6.39 -4.58 4.83
N TRP A 119 6.87 -5.79 4.54
CA TRP A 119 7.25 -6.79 5.53
C TRP A 119 8.61 -7.38 5.20
N GLU A 120 9.32 -7.84 6.22
CA GLU A 120 10.59 -8.53 5.99
C GLU A 120 10.38 -9.82 5.19
N THR A 121 9.28 -10.55 5.49
CA THR A 121 8.95 -11.82 4.83
C THR A 121 7.44 -11.96 4.69
N GLU A 122 7.03 -12.83 3.77
CA GLU A 122 5.62 -13.21 3.66
C GLU A 122 5.10 -13.85 4.95
N ARG A 123 5.92 -14.63 5.63
CA ARG A 123 5.54 -15.28 6.88
C ARG A 123 5.17 -14.28 7.95
N ALA A 124 5.90 -13.16 8.05
CA ALA A 124 5.59 -12.11 9.01
C ALA A 124 4.19 -11.55 8.78
N PHE A 125 3.82 -11.34 7.51
CA PHE A 125 2.48 -10.87 7.15
C PHE A 125 1.42 -11.92 7.53
N GLN A 126 1.68 -13.18 7.23
CA GLN A 126 0.74 -14.27 7.55
C GLN A 126 0.53 -14.38 9.07
N ASP A 127 1.62 -14.26 9.84
CA ASP A 127 1.54 -14.32 11.30
C ASP A 127 0.70 -13.16 11.84
N TRP A 128 0.83 -11.95 11.27
CA TRP A 128 0.02 -10.82 11.67
C TRP A 128 -1.45 -11.07 11.37
N GLN A 129 -1.79 -11.64 10.22
CA GLN A 129 -3.20 -11.92 9.88
C GLN A 129 -3.86 -12.86 10.88
N GLN A 130 -3.08 -13.68 11.56
CA GLN A 130 -3.59 -14.60 12.59
C GLN A 130 -3.48 -14.04 13.99
N SER A 131 -3.00 -12.81 14.13
CA SER A 131 -2.76 -12.18 15.41
C SER A 131 -4.00 -11.56 16.01
N ALA A 132 -3.94 -11.27 17.31
CA ALA A 132 -4.99 -10.53 18.00
C ALA A 132 -5.09 -9.09 17.46
N SER A 133 -3.96 -8.49 17.07
CA SER A 133 -3.94 -7.14 16.49
C SER A 133 -4.73 -7.04 15.20
N TYR A 134 -4.58 -8.04 14.32
CA TYR A 134 -5.33 -8.07 13.07
C TYR A 134 -6.83 -8.22 13.34
N LYS A 135 -7.20 -9.13 14.24
CA LYS A 135 -8.60 -9.35 14.61
C LYS A 135 -9.22 -8.10 15.21
N GLU A 136 -8.48 -7.39 16.05
CA GLU A 136 -8.94 -6.13 16.63
C GLU A 136 -9.15 -5.06 15.57
N ALA A 137 -8.22 -4.94 14.62
CA ALA A 137 -8.30 -3.93 13.56
C ALA A 137 -9.50 -4.17 12.64
N HIS A 138 -9.98 -5.41 12.51
CA HIS A 138 -11.01 -5.78 11.55
C HIS A 138 -12.33 -6.19 12.18
N LYS A 139 -12.45 -6.14 13.50
CA LYS A 139 -13.67 -6.63 14.20
C LYS A 139 -14.93 -5.84 13.89
N LYS A 140 -14.80 -4.57 13.46
CA LYS A 140 -15.95 -3.72 13.13
C LYS A 140 -16.37 -3.80 11.66
N ARG A 141 -15.65 -4.59 10.88
CA ARG A 141 -15.93 -4.75 9.46
C ARG A 141 -17.31 -5.39 9.27
N GLY A 142 -18.11 -4.83 8.37
CA GLY A 142 -19.46 -5.34 8.10
C GLY A 142 -20.50 -4.97 9.14
N THR A 143 -20.18 -4.08 10.10
CA THR A 143 -21.12 -3.59 11.09
C THR A 143 -21.41 -2.11 10.87
N SER A 144 -22.46 -1.60 11.52
CA SER A 144 -22.80 -0.18 11.43
C SER A 144 -21.70 0.74 12.00
N ALA A 145 -20.84 0.21 12.85
CA ALA A 145 -19.74 0.97 13.44
C ALA A 145 -18.52 1.03 12.51
N GLY A 146 -18.44 0.15 11.50
CA GLY A 146 -17.39 0.17 10.50
C GLY A 146 -17.74 1.05 9.34
N ILE A 147 -16.80 1.20 8.40
CA ILE A 147 -17.04 1.94 7.16
C ILE A 147 -17.21 0.99 5.97
N ASP A 148 -17.45 -0.26 6.27
CA ASP A 148 -17.59 -1.34 5.30
C ASP A 148 -19.02 -1.37 4.78
N THR A 149 -19.48 -0.24 4.23
CA THR A 149 -20.82 -0.10 3.69
C THR A 149 -20.75 0.00 2.18
N THR A 150 -21.75 -0.57 1.50
CA THR A 150 -21.77 -0.60 0.06
C THR A 150 -21.90 0.78 -0.57
N SER A 151 -22.37 1.78 0.18
CA SER A 151 -22.62 3.12 -0.35
C SER A 151 -21.33 3.92 -0.61
N ILE A 152 -20.18 3.55 0.01
CA ILE A 152 -18.94 4.28 -0.19
C ILE A 152 -17.94 3.54 -1.08
N PHE A 153 -18.20 2.28 -1.43
CA PHE A 153 -17.30 1.51 -2.28
C PHE A 153 -17.89 1.36 -3.68
N SER A 154 -17.14 1.77 -4.70
CA SER A 154 -17.60 1.69 -6.09
C SER A 154 -17.40 0.31 -6.70
N ARG A 155 -16.49 -0.49 -6.16
CA ARG A 155 -16.18 -1.84 -6.61
C ARG A 155 -15.62 -2.65 -5.44
N PRO A 156 -15.64 -4.00 -5.51
CA PRO A 156 -15.00 -4.82 -4.49
C PRO A 156 -13.50 -4.52 -4.39
N SER A 157 -12.98 -4.49 -3.17
CA SER A 157 -11.54 -4.35 -2.95
C SER A 157 -10.81 -5.63 -3.36
N TYR A 158 -9.52 -5.50 -3.66
CA TYR A 158 -8.70 -6.66 -3.99
C TYR A 158 -7.27 -6.44 -3.48
N VAL A 159 -6.57 -7.54 -3.24
CA VAL A 159 -5.22 -7.53 -2.69
C VAL A 159 -4.25 -8.04 -3.74
N THR A 160 -3.14 -7.32 -3.90
CA THR A 160 -2.02 -7.78 -4.71
C THR A 160 -0.79 -7.88 -3.82
N THR A 161 0.07 -8.85 -4.12
CA THR A 161 1.29 -9.11 -3.33
C THR A 161 2.50 -9.19 -4.23
N PHE A 162 3.65 -8.82 -3.68
CA PHE A 162 4.90 -8.76 -4.42
C PHE A 162 6.06 -9.22 -3.53
N PHE A 163 7.07 -9.79 -4.16
CA PHE A 163 8.29 -10.26 -3.50
C PHE A 163 9.50 -9.46 -3.97
N ALA A 164 10.52 -9.39 -3.13
CA ALA A 164 11.76 -8.74 -3.50
C ALA A 164 12.35 -9.37 -4.76
N VAL A 165 12.92 -8.52 -5.62
CA VAL A 165 13.65 -8.97 -6.81
C VAL A 165 15.12 -9.08 -6.43
N GLU A 166 15.71 -10.25 -6.71
CA GLU A 166 17.12 -10.51 -6.44
C GLU A 166 18.00 -10.18 -7.63
#